data_39afb038d3f90f8cf8badd1e4d1b8948
#
_entry.id   39afb038d3f90f8cf8badd1e4d1b8948
#
_cell.length_a   1.000
_cell.length_b   1.000
_cell.length_c   1.000
_cell.angle_alpha   90.00
_cell.angle_beta   90.00
_cell.angle_gamma   90.00
#
_symmetry.space_group_name_H-M   'P 1'
#
loop_
_entity.id
_entity.type
_entity.pdbx_description
1 polymer ?
#
loop_
_entity_poly.entity_id
_entity_poly.type
_entity_poly.pdbx_seq_one_letter_code
_entity_poly.pdbx_strand_id
1 'polypeptide(L)'
;MTKIAIVTGASRGLGRNTALSIARGGNDVIITYQSRADEAHAVVAEIEAMGRKAVAFQLDMGSVATFAPFAANLRTALRDTWQRDSFDHLVNNAGHGDYALIEQTTEAQFDSLVNVHFKGVYFLTQALLPLMADGGRIVNLSTGLTRLTYPGYAAYAAVKAAIETLSVYMAKEFGGRGIAVNTVAPGAIETDFGGGVVRDNPELNQTFAAMTALGRVGLPDDIGPMIASLLSENNRWVNAQRIEVSGGQGI
;
A
#
# COMPACT_ATOMS: atom_id res chain seq x y z
N MET A 1 -16.79 17.44 2.37
CA MET A 1 -16.09 17.13 3.65
C MET A 1 -14.76 16.50 3.30
N THR A 2 -13.67 16.94 3.91
CA THR A 2 -12.33 16.37 3.69
C THR A 2 -12.32 14.90 4.08
N LYS A 3 -11.78 14.03 3.22
CA LYS A 3 -11.63 12.60 3.50
C LYS A 3 -10.35 12.36 4.31
N ILE A 4 -10.32 11.28 5.08
CA ILE A 4 -9.16 10.83 5.84
C ILE A 4 -8.71 9.48 5.28
N ALA A 5 -7.46 9.40 4.85
CA ALA A 5 -6.87 8.18 4.34
C ALA A 5 -5.80 7.64 5.28
N ILE A 6 -5.78 6.32 5.48
CA ILE A 6 -4.69 5.62 6.16
C ILE A 6 -3.80 4.99 5.10
N VAL A 7 -2.47 5.22 5.20
CA VAL A 7 -1.47 4.59 4.31
C VAL A 7 -0.46 3.84 5.18
N THR A 8 -0.40 2.52 5.04
CA THR A 8 0.55 1.72 5.81
C THR A 8 1.94 1.73 5.19
N GLY A 9 3.00 1.76 6.02
CA GLY A 9 4.40 1.79 5.55
C GLY A 9 4.74 3.04 4.74
N ALA A 10 4.31 4.21 5.19
CA ALA A 10 4.38 5.44 4.41
C ALA A 10 5.51 6.41 4.82
N SER A 11 6.51 5.95 5.55
CA SER A 11 7.71 6.77 5.83
C SER A 11 8.58 7.01 4.60
N ARG A 12 8.54 6.12 3.60
CA ARG A 12 9.36 6.20 2.37
C ARG A 12 8.70 5.51 1.18
N GLY A 13 9.37 5.52 0.04
CA GLY A 13 9.01 4.76 -1.17
C GLY A 13 7.60 5.07 -1.68
N LEU A 14 6.91 4.04 -2.15
CA LEU A 14 5.56 4.16 -2.69
C LEU A 14 4.56 4.67 -1.65
N GLY A 15 4.68 4.24 -0.39
CA GLY A 15 3.79 4.68 0.68
C GLY A 15 3.88 6.18 0.94
N ARG A 16 5.11 6.74 1.04
CA ARG A 16 5.32 8.19 1.15
C ARG A 16 4.73 8.92 -0.05
N ASN A 17 5.04 8.48 -1.25
CA ASN A 17 4.55 9.12 -2.47
C ASN A 17 3.02 9.10 -2.54
N THR A 18 2.40 7.96 -2.17
CA THR A 18 0.95 7.81 -2.09
C THR A 18 0.34 8.77 -1.06
N ALA A 19 0.93 8.86 0.15
CA ALA A 19 0.46 9.75 1.20
C ALA A 19 0.49 11.22 0.76
N LEU A 20 1.61 11.65 0.14
CA LEU A 20 1.75 13.00 -0.41
C LEU A 20 0.78 13.28 -1.56
N SER A 21 0.53 12.30 -2.43
CA SER A 21 -0.40 12.44 -3.55
C SER A 21 -1.85 12.56 -3.08
N ILE A 22 -2.23 11.82 -2.03
CA ILE A 22 -3.53 11.94 -1.38
C ILE A 22 -3.70 13.33 -0.75
N ALA A 23 -2.65 13.85 -0.09
CA ALA A 23 -2.66 15.17 0.51
C ALA A 23 -2.77 16.29 -0.53
N ARG A 24 -2.04 16.21 -1.66
CA ARG A 24 -2.18 17.13 -2.81
C ARG A 24 -3.58 17.12 -3.40
N GLY A 25 -4.26 15.97 -3.34
CA GLY A 25 -5.68 15.82 -3.72
C GLY A 25 -6.68 16.42 -2.72
N GLY A 26 -6.20 17.08 -1.66
CA GLY A 26 -7.05 17.80 -0.68
C GLY A 26 -7.55 16.96 0.48
N ASN A 27 -7.04 15.74 0.67
CA ASN A 27 -7.42 14.85 1.76
C ASN A 27 -6.38 14.85 2.90
N ASP A 28 -6.83 14.51 4.09
CA ASP A 28 -5.97 14.36 5.27
C ASP A 28 -5.45 12.92 5.36
N VAL A 29 -4.30 12.73 6.00
CA VAL A 29 -3.60 11.44 5.94
C VAL A 29 -3.13 10.97 7.31
N ILE A 30 -3.37 9.70 7.58
CA ILE A 30 -2.75 8.97 8.68
C ILE A 30 -1.73 8.01 8.07
N ILE A 31 -0.49 8.10 8.51
CA ILE A 31 0.55 7.19 8.02
C ILE A 31 0.99 6.23 9.10
N THR A 32 1.44 5.03 8.69
CA THR A 32 2.14 4.16 9.62
C THR A 32 3.58 3.89 9.18
N TYR A 33 4.43 3.59 10.15
CA TYR A 33 5.83 3.21 9.95
C TYR A 33 6.20 2.09 10.93
N GLN A 34 7.22 1.29 10.59
CA GLN A 34 7.71 0.25 11.49
C GLN A 34 8.83 0.76 12.40
N SER A 35 9.92 1.29 11.85
CA SER A 35 11.12 1.67 12.59
C SER A 35 11.66 3.07 12.28
N ARG A 36 11.23 3.70 11.18
CA ARG A 36 11.78 4.97 10.68
C ARG A 36 10.91 6.15 11.11
N ALA A 37 10.95 6.48 12.41
CA ALA A 37 10.13 7.52 12.99
C ALA A 37 10.43 8.91 12.39
N ASP A 38 11.71 9.26 12.25
CA ASP A 38 12.11 10.58 11.74
C ASP A 38 11.65 10.79 10.29
N GLU A 39 11.77 9.76 9.42
CA GLU A 39 11.26 9.82 8.06
C GLU A 39 9.73 9.97 8.03
N ALA A 40 9.02 9.27 8.92
CA ALA A 40 7.57 9.39 9.03
C ALA A 40 7.14 10.79 9.49
N HIS A 41 7.80 11.36 10.47
CA HIS A 41 7.53 12.74 10.94
C HIS A 41 7.86 13.78 9.85
N ALA A 42 8.89 13.56 9.04
CA ALA A 42 9.16 14.42 7.89
C ALA A 42 8.00 14.39 6.86
N VAL A 43 7.43 13.21 6.60
CA VAL A 43 6.24 13.08 5.72
C VAL A 43 5.04 13.83 6.31
N VAL A 44 4.81 13.72 7.62
CA VAL A 44 3.74 14.48 8.29
C VAL A 44 3.95 15.99 8.10
N ALA A 45 5.15 16.50 8.35
CA ALA A 45 5.47 17.92 8.17
C ALA A 45 5.25 18.40 6.73
N GLU A 46 5.61 17.58 5.72
CA GLU A 46 5.35 17.90 4.31
C GLU A 46 3.83 17.99 4.01
N ILE A 47 3.03 17.08 4.57
CA ILE A 47 1.57 17.09 4.40
C ILE A 47 0.96 18.32 5.09
N GLU A 48 1.43 18.65 6.28
CA GLU A 48 0.98 19.86 7.02
C GLU A 48 1.34 21.14 6.28
N ALA A 49 2.51 21.20 5.64
CA ALA A 49 2.90 22.33 4.79
C ALA A 49 1.99 22.52 3.56
N MET A 50 1.28 21.45 3.12
CA MET A 50 0.23 21.55 2.09
C MET A 50 -1.13 22.01 2.66
N GLY A 51 -1.21 22.35 3.94
CA GLY A 51 -2.45 22.73 4.61
C GLY A 51 -3.38 21.56 4.91
N ARG A 52 -2.86 20.33 4.97
CA ARG A 52 -3.62 19.12 5.34
C ARG A 52 -3.22 18.68 6.74
N LYS A 53 -4.13 17.95 7.41
CA LYS A 53 -3.80 17.34 8.70
C LYS A 53 -3.16 15.97 8.48
N ALA A 54 -2.13 15.65 9.26
CA ALA A 54 -1.52 14.34 9.25
C ALA A 54 -1.09 13.90 10.64
N VAL A 55 -1.08 12.58 10.87
CA VAL A 55 -0.48 11.95 12.06
C VAL A 55 0.27 10.68 11.64
N ALA A 56 1.31 10.34 12.38
CA ALA A 56 2.09 9.13 12.18
C ALA A 56 1.96 8.19 13.38
N PHE A 57 1.81 6.88 13.10
CA PHE A 57 1.80 5.83 14.13
C PHE A 57 2.83 4.77 13.82
N GLN A 58 3.48 4.27 14.86
CA GLN A 58 4.26 3.05 14.75
C GLN A 58 3.33 1.84 14.65
N LEU A 59 3.56 0.96 13.67
CA LEU A 59 2.78 -0.25 13.45
C LEU A 59 3.67 -1.32 12.82
N ASP A 60 3.76 -2.47 13.46
CA ASP A 60 4.36 -3.67 12.88
C ASP A 60 3.29 -4.52 12.19
N MET A 61 3.32 -4.53 10.85
CA MET A 61 2.39 -5.33 10.05
C MET A 61 2.58 -6.84 10.21
N GLY A 62 3.74 -7.28 10.67
CA GLY A 62 4.03 -8.69 10.95
C GLY A 62 3.41 -9.20 12.26
N SER A 63 2.91 -8.32 13.13
CA SER A 63 2.43 -8.67 14.46
C SER A 63 0.96 -8.30 14.66
N VAL A 64 0.06 -9.29 14.52
CA VAL A 64 -1.39 -9.11 14.71
C VAL A 64 -1.73 -8.56 16.10
N ALA A 65 -0.93 -8.87 17.11
CA ALA A 65 -1.13 -8.38 18.48
C ALA A 65 -1.08 -6.84 18.60
N THR A 66 -0.44 -6.14 17.65
CA THR A 66 -0.35 -4.67 17.63
C THR A 66 -1.60 -3.99 17.07
N PHE A 67 -2.50 -4.70 16.39
CA PHE A 67 -3.59 -4.09 15.64
C PHE A 67 -4.73 -3.57 16.52
N ALA A 68 -5.10 -4.29 17.58
CA ALA A 68 -6.14 -3.82 18.50
C ALA A 68 -5.70 -2.56 19.28
N PRO A 69 -4.48 -2.49 19.86
CA PRO A 69 -3.96 -1.25 20.41
C PRO A 69 -3.88 -0.11 19.39
N PHE A 70 -3.44 -0.40 18.16
CA PHE A 70 -3.40 0.60 17.09
C PHE A 70 -4.80 1.14 16.77
N ALA A 71 -5.81 0.29 16.63
CA ALA A 71 -7.19 0.72 16.37
C ALA A 71 -7.75 1.59 17.51
N ALA A 72 -7.39 1.32 18.77
CA ALA A 72 -7.76 2.16 19.90
C ALA A 72 -7.10 3.55 19.83
N ASN A 73 -5.80 3.61 19.57
CA ASN A 73 -5.06 4.86 19.39
C ASN A 73 -5.58 5.66 18.18
N LEU A 74 -5.88 4.99 17.09
CA LEU A 74 -6.48 5.59 15.90
C LEU A 74 -7.82 6.25 16.21
N ARG A 75 -8.69 5.59 16.99
CA ARG A 75 -9.99 6.18 17.41
C ARG A 75 -9.80 7.47 18.19
N THR A 76 -8.83 7.50 19.11
CA THR A 76 -8.48 8.71 19.86
C THR A 76 -8.00 9.81 18.91
N ALA A 77 -7.07 9.51 18.02
CA ALA A 77 -6.55 10.49 17.07
C ALA A 77 -7.64 11.03 16.12
N LEU A 78 -8.56 10.19 15.65
CA LEU A 78 -9.69 10.63 14.82
C LEU A 78 -10.57 11.66 15.54
N ARG A 79 -10.83 11.45 16.83
CA ARG A 79 -11.61 12.39 17.66
C ARG A 79 -10.83 13.67 17.93
N ASP A 80 -9.60 13.56 18.36
CA ASP A 80 -8.80 14.71 18.81
C ASP A 80 -8.41 15.62 17.64
N THR A 81 -8.04 15.03 16.50
CA THR A 81 -7.53 15.79 15.34
C THR A 81 -8.66 16.23 14.39
N TRP A 82 -9.65 15.37 14.15
CA TRP A 82 -10.65 15.58 13.10
C TRP A 82 -12.08 15.73 13.64
N GLN A 83 -12.32 15.51 14.94
CA GLN A 83 -13.66 15.47 15.55
C GLN A 83 -14.56 14.46 14.83
N ARG A 84 -13.99 13.31 14.46
CA ARG A 84 -14.65 12.20 13.77
C ARG A 84 -14.44 10.90 14.50
N ASP A 85 -15.37 9.95 14.30
CA ASP A 85 -15.25 8.57 14.79
C ASP A 85 -14.81 7.58 13.70
N SER A 86 -14.63 8.07 12.45
CA SER A 86 -14.31 7.22 11.30
C SER A 86 -13.32 7.87 10.34
N PHE A 87 -12.58 7.02 9.62
CA PHE A 87 -11.76 7.38 8.45
C PHE A 87 -12.43 6.87 7.17
N ASP A 88 -11.97 7.34 6.00
CA ASP A 88 -12.63 7.05 4.72
C ASP A 88 -11.89 6.03 3.86
N HIS A 89 -10.56 6.05 3.82
CA HIS A 89 -9.77 5.25 2.89
C HIS A 89 -8.63 4.50 3.57
N LEU A 90 -8.37 3.27 3.13
CA LEU A 90 -7.24 2.45 3.59
C LEU A 90 -6.38 2.05 2.40
N VAL A 91 -5.08 2.33 2.48
CA VAL A 91 -4.08 1.83 1.53
C VAL A 91 -3.15 0.87 2.26
N ASN A 92 -3.31 -0.42 2.02
CA ASN A 92 -2.42 -1.47 2.51
C ASN A 92 -1.18 -1.54 1.61
N ASN A 93 -0.20 -0.67 1.89
CA ASN A 93 1.03 -0.53 1.12
C ASN A 93 2.25 -1.16 1.80
N ALA A 94 2.28 -1.24 3.14
CA ALA A 94 3.44 -1.76 3.88
C ALA A 94 3.90 -3.13 3.36
N GLY A 95 5.19 -3.26 3.18
CA GLY A 95 5.77 -4.49 2.68
C GLY A 95 7.27 -4.42 2.45
N HIS A 96 7.86 -5.59 2.21
CA HIS A 96 9.26 -5.77 1.84
C HIS A 96 9.36 -6.84 0.74
N GLY A 97 10.49 -6.88 0.05
CA GLY A 97 10.81 -7.94 -0.90
C GLY A 97 11.94 -8.80 -0.35
N ASP A 98 11.82 -10.10 -0.54
CA ASP A 98 12.88 -11.06 -0.33
C ASP A 98 13.18 -11.78 -1.64
N TYR A 99 14.46 -12.01 -1.88
CA TYR A 99 14.93 -12.78 -3.02
C TYR A 99 15.51 -14.11 -2.52
N ALA A 100 14.89 -15.22 -2.89
CA ALA A 100 15.41 -16.57 -2.67
C ALA A 100 14.79 -17.54 -3.69
N LEU A 101 15.58 -18.42 -4.27
CA LEU A 101 15.07 -19.54 -5.07
C LEU A 101 14.22 -20.46 -4.17
N ILE A 102 13.27 -21.20 -4.75
CA ILE A 102 12.39 -22.09 -3.98
C ILE A 102 13.17 -23.05 -3.08
N GLU A 103 14.24 -23.63 -3.60
CA GLU A 103 15.12 -24.56 -2.88
C GLU A 103 15.94 -23.91 -1.76
N GLN A 104 16.03 -22.58 -1.73
CA GLN A 104 16.82 -21.80 -0.77
C GLN A 104 15.95 -21.01 0.21
N THR A 105 14.65 -20.89 -0.08
CA THR A 105 13.73 -20.12 0.76
C THR A 105 13.60 -20.79 2.13
N THR A 106 13.99 -20.07 3.18
CA THR A 106 13.81 -20.54 4.55
C THR A 106 12.37 -20.34 5.02
N GLU A 107 11.92 -21.16 5.99
CA GLU A 107 10.62 -21.01 6.64
C GLU A 107 10.44 -19.58 7.22
N ALA A 108 11.48 -19.05 7.87
CA ALA A 108 11.45 -17.71 8.45
C ALA A 108 11.25 -16.60 7.40
N GLN A 109 11.86 -16.71 6.23
CA GLN A 109 11.63 -15.78 5.11
C GLN A 109 10.20 -15.90 4.60
N PHE A 110 9.71 -17.13 4.39
CA PHE A 110 8.34 -17.38 3.96
C PHE A 110 7.32 -16.81 4.96
N ASP A 111 7.49 -17.12 6.25
CA ASP A 111 6.61 -16.63 7.31
C ASP A 111 6.62 -15.11 7.42
N SER A 112 7.78 -14.46 7.26
CA SER A 112 7.88 -13.00 7.23
C SER A 112 7.03 -12.41 6.10
N LEU A 113 7.12 -12.95 4.90
CA LEU A 113 6.31 -12.52 3.76
C LEU A 113 4.82 -12.73 4.01
N VAL A 114 4.42 -13.91 4.48
CA VAL A 114 3.03 -14.23 4.82
C VAL A 114 2.51 -13.30 5.92
N ASN A 115 3.27 -13.13 6.99
CA ASN A 115 2.86 -12.32 8.13
C ASN A 115 2.64 -10.86 7.76
N VAL A 116 3.54 -10.24 6.99
CA VAL A 116 3.43 -8.83 6.62
C VAL A 116 2.42 -8.61 5.50
N HIS A 117 2.52 -9.39 4.41
CA HIS A 117 1.80 -9.08 3.17
C HIS A 117 0.40 -9.69 3.09
N PHE A 118 0.13 -10.77 3.82
CA PHE A 118 -1.18 -11.44 3.76
C PHE A 118 -1.92 -11.39 5.09
N LYS A 119 -1.36 -12.03 6.11
CA LYS A 119 -1.97 -12.09 7.44
C LYS A 119 -2.13 -10.69 8.05
N GLY A 120 -1.11 -9.85 7.93
CA GLY A 120 -1.16 -8.46 8.40
C GLY A 120 -2.25 -7.66 7.71
N VAL A 121 -2.35 -7.74 6.39
CA VAL A 121 -3.40 -7.03 5.62
C VAL A 121 -4.80 -7.52 6.01
N TYR A 122 -4.99 -8.84 6.14
CA TYR A 122 -6.27 -9.42 6.53
C TYR A 122 -6.72 -8.90 7.90
N PHE A 123 -5.91 -9.10 8.93
CA PHE A 123 -6.29 -8.79 10.30
C PHE A 123 -6.25 -7.30 10.62
N LEU A 124 -5.38 -6.52 9.98
CA LEU A 124 -5.44 -5.06 10.11
C LEU A 124 -6.73 -4.51 9.52
N THR A 125 -7.10 -4.96 8.31
CA THR A 125 -8.37 -4.55 7.69
C THR A 125 -9.55 -4.93 8.58
N GLN A 126 -9.57 -6.14 9.14
CA GLN A 126 -10.60 -6.58 10.08
C GLN A 126 -10.68 -5.67 11.31
N ALA A 127 -9.55 -5.33 11.92
CA ALA A 127 -9.50 -4.48 13.12
C ALA A 127 -9.95 -3.05 12.84
N LEU A 128 -9.69 -2.53 11.62
CA LEU A 128 -10.01 -1.16 11.23
C LEU A 128 -11.42 -1.01 10.61
N LEU A 129 -12.01 -2.09 10.12
CA LEU A 129 -13.33 -2.05 9.46
C LEU A 129 -14.45 -1.39 10.29
N PRO A 130 -14.51 -1.55 11.63
CA PRO A 130 -15.49 -0.85 12.46
C PRO A 130 -15.29 0.68 12.53
N LEU A 131 -14.08 1.17 12.21
CA LEU A 131 -13.75 2.59 12.18
C LEU A 131 -13.81 3.18 10.77
N MET A 132 -14.08 2.38 9.76
CA MET A 132 -14.16 2.83 8.37
C MET A 132 -15.57 3.33 8.07
N ALA A 133 -15.67 4.50 7.43
CA ALA A 133 -16.94 5.07 7.00
C ALA A 133 -17.55 4.27 5.84
N ASP A 134 -18.88 4.25 5.77
CA ASP A 134 -19.58 3.72 4.59
C ASP A 134 -19.24 4.55 3.34
N GLY A 135 -19.22 3.93 2.18
CA GLY A 135 -18.77 4.55 0.94
C GLY A 135 -17.24 4.75 0.85
N GLY A 136 -16.50 4.17 1.79
CA GLY A 136 -15.03 4.22 1.81
C GLY A 136 -14.36 3.42 0.68
N ARG A 137 -13.03 3.47 0.62
CA ARG A 137 -12.26 2.72 -0.39
C ARG A 137 -11.02 2.08 0.22
N ILE A 138 -10.75 0.85 -0.20
CA ILE A 138 -9.55 0.10 0.18
C ILE A 138 -8.72 -0.15 -1.09
N VAL A 139 -7.43 0.13 -1.03
CA VAL A 139 -6.46 -0.26 -2.05
C VAL A 139 -5.41 -1.16 -1.42
N ASN A 140 -5.29 -2.36 -1.93
CA ASN A 140 -4.25 -3.31 -1.54
C ASN A 140 -3.12 -3.32 -2.58
N LEU A 141 -1.87 -3.18 -2.14
CA LEU A 141 -0.72 -3.25 -3.05
C LEU A 141 -0.37 -4.71 -3.36
N SER A 142 -0.42 -5.07 -4.64
CA SER A 142 0.11 -6.30 -5.20
C SER A 142 1.43 -6.03 -5.95
N THR A 143 1.68 -6.71 -7.03
CA THR A 143 2.90 -6.62 -7.86
C THR A 143 2.64 -7.15 -9.27
N GLY A 144 3.38 -6.66 -10.26
CA GLY A 144 3.43 -7.25 -11.59
C GLY A 144 3.96 -8.70 -11.60
N LEU A 145 4.66 -9.12 -10.54
CA LEU A 145 5.22 -10.48 -10.42
C LEU A 145 4.16 -11.59 -10.27
N THR A 146 2.90 -11.26 -10.04
CA THR A 146 1.79 -12.24 -10.11
C THR A 146 1.47 -12.66 -11.55
N ARG A 147 1.88 -11.86 -12.55
CA ARG A 147 1.75 -12.14 -13.99
C ARG A 147 3.11 -12.42 -14.64
N LEU A 148 4.13 -11.66 -14.24
CA LEU A 148 5.50 -11.80 -14.74
C LEU A 148 6.29 -12.72 -13.82
N THR A 149 6.91 -13.76 -14.38
CA THR A 149 7.62 -14.75 -13.57
C THR A 149 9.12 -14.52 -13.64
N TYR A 150 9.72 -14.21 -12.49
CA TYR A 150 11.16 -14.12 -12.33
C TYR A 150 11.64 -15.09 -11.23
N PRO A 151 12.66 -15.92 -11.49
CA PRO A 151 13.25 -16.77 -10.46
C PRO A 151 13.65 -15.96 -9.20
N GLY A 152 13.46 -16.55 -8.03
CA GLY A 152 13.79 -15.94 -6.75
C GLY A 152 12.67 -15.12 -6.10
N TYR A 153 11.52 -14.93 -6.76
CA TYR A 153 10.38 -14.19 -6.21
C TYR A 153 9.12 -15.05 -5.99
N ALA A 154 9.24 -16.38 -6.03
CA ALA A 154 8.08 -17.27 -5.98
C ALA A 154 7.24 -17.09 -4.71
N ALA A 155 7.85 -17.07 -3.52
CA ALA A 155 7.13 -16.89 -2.26
C ALA A 155 6.44 -15.51 -2.20
N TYR A 156 7.15 -14.44 -2.56
CA TYR A 156 6.58 -13.10 -2.61
C TYR A 156 5.40 -13.00 -3.60
N ALA A 157 5.58 -13.48 -4.82
CA ALA A 157 4.54 -13.44 -5.85
C ALA A 157 3.29 -14.24 -5.44
N ALA A 158 3.47 -15.42 -4.84
CA ALA A 158 2.36 -16.24 -4.36
C ALA A 158 1.56 -15.54 -3.25
N VAL A 159 2.24 -14.91 -2.29
CA VAL A 159 1.59 -14.15 -1.21
C VAL A 159 0.86 -12.93 -1.77
N LYS A 160 1.42 -12.25 -2.78
CA LYS A 160 0.75 -11.11 -3.45
C LYS A 160 -0.44 -11.55 -4.31
N ALA A 161 -0.39 -12.73 -4.93
CA ALA A 161 -1.55 -13.30 -5.61
C ALA A 161 -2.69 -13.62 -4.61
N ALA A 162 -2.38 -14.08 -3.41
CA ALA A 162 -3.36 -14.27 -2.34
C ALA A 162 -4.07 -12.95 -1.96
N ILE A 163 -3.35 -11.81 -1.95
CA ILE A 163 -3.95 -10.49 -1.73
C ILE A 163 -4.91 -10.09 -2.85
N GLU A 164 -4.60 -10.42 -4.10
CA GLU A 164 -5.51 -10.14 -5.24
C GLU A 164 -6.84 -10.87 -5.03
N THR A 165 -6.81 -12.15 -4.69
CA THR A 165 -8.01 -12.94 -4.37
C THR A 165 -8.73 -12.38 -3.15
N LEU A 166 -8.02 -12.10 -2.05
CA LEU A 166 -8.60 -11.52 -0.83
C LEU A 166 -9.33 -10.20 -1.11
N SER A 167 -8.78 -9.36 -1.99
CA SER A 167 -9.39 -8.07 -2.36
C SER A 167 -10.77 -8.26 -3.01
N VAL A 168 -10.95 -9.29 -3.83
CA VAL A 168 -12.25 -9.62 -4.45
C VAL A 168 -13.27 -10.06 -3.39
N TYR A 169 -12.86 -10.87 -2.41
CA TYR A 169 -13.72 -11.26 -1.29
C TYR A 169 -14.09 -10.08 -0.41
N MET A 170 -13.12 -9.21 -0.06
CA MET A 170 -13.38 -7.96 0.66
C MET A 170 -14.37 -7.06 -0.08
N ALA A 171 -14.22 -6.91 -1.40
CA ALA A 171 -15.13 -6.13 -2.23
C ALA A 171 -16.56 -6.67 -2.19
N LYS A 172 -16.72 -8.00 -2.16
CA LYS A 172 -18.02 -8.65 -2.07
C LYS A 172 -18.66 -8.47 -0.69
N GLU A 173 -17.88 -8.70 0.37
CA GLU A 173 -18.37 -8.67 1.75
C GLU A 173 -18.68 -7.24 2.22
N PHE A 174 -17.87 -6.26 1.82
CA PHE A 174 -18.01 -4.87 2.25
C PHE A 174 -18.91 -4.04 1.33
N GLY A 175 -19.31 -4.58 0.19
CA GLY A 175 -20.15 -3.91 -0.81
C GLY A 175 -21.48 -3.42 -0.27
N GLY A 176 -22.08 -4.12 0.71
CA GLY A 176 -23.30 -3.69 1.40
C GLY A 176 -23.14 -2.37 2.17
N ARG A 177 -21.91 -1.99 2.55
CA ARG A 177 -21.55 -0.71 3.13
C ARG A 177 -21.09 0.33 2.08
N GLY A 178 -21.18 0.01 0.80
CA GLY A 178 -20.67 0.85 -0.28
C GLY A 178 -19.14 0.98 -0.32
N ILE A 179 -18.40 0.11 0.39
CA ILE A 179 -16.94 0.13 0.42
C ILE A 179 -16.41 -0.60 -0.83
N ALA A 180 -15.67 0.12 -1.66
CA ALA A 180 -14.99 -0.46 -2.82
C ALA A 180 -13.58 -0.92 -2.45
N VAL A 181 -13.19 -2.10 -2.95
CA VAL A 181 -11.86 -2.68 -2.70
C VAL A 181 -11.21 -3.03 -4.02
N ASN A 182 -10.01 -2.50 -4.26
CA ASN A 182 -9.25 -2.77 -5.47
C ASN A 182 -7.80 -3.11 -5.13
N THR A 183 -7.13 -3.74 -6.08
CA THR A 183 -5.71 -4.05 -6.01
C THR A 183 -4.95 -3.25 -7.05
N VAL A 184 -3.84 -2.63 -6.64
CA VAL A 184 -2.88 -2.00 -7.54
C VAL A 184 -1.63 -2.88 -7.61
N ALA A 185 -1.22 -3.21 -8.83
CA ALA A 185 -0.04 -4.05 -9.10
C ALA A 185 1.02 -3.22 -9.85
N PRO A 186 2.00 -2.62 -9.15
CA PRO A 186 3.09 -1.91 -9.78
C PRO A 186 4.02 -2.83 -10.58
N GLY A 187 4.61 -2.30 -11.65
CA GLY A 187 5.77 -2.89 -12.31
C GLY A 187 7.08 -2.67 -11.55
N ALA A 188 8.20 -2.69 -12.26
CA ALA A 188 9.51 -2.33 -11.71
C ALA A 188 9.57 -0.81 -11.45
N ILE A 189 9.75 -0.39 -10.18
CA ILE A 189 9.74 1.00 -9.75
C ILE A 189 11.02 1.34 -9.01
N GLU A 190 11.60 2.51 -9.28
CA GLU A 190 12.78 3.03 -8.59
C GLU A 190 12.44 3.45 -7.15
N THR A 191 12.65 2.54 -6.21
CA THR A 191 12.46 2.76 -4.77
C THR A 191 13.56 2.01 -3.99
N ASP A 192 13.52 2.09 -2.66
CA ASP A 192 14.35 1.25 -1.78
C ASP A 192 13.89 -0.21 -1.69
N PHE A 193 12.82 -0.58 -2.37
CA PHE A 193 12.31 -1.96 -2.34
C PHE A 193 13.36 -2.93 -2.89
N GLY A 194 13.51 -4.09 -2.24
CA GLY A 194 14.53 -5.06 -2.62
C GLY A 194 15.97 -4.53 -2.51
N GLY A 195 16.22 -3.58 -1.58
CA GLY A 195 17.54 -2.96 -1.41
C GLY A 195 17.88 -1.90 -2.46
N GLY A 196 16.87 -1.39 -3.18
CA GLY A 196 17.07 -0.33 -4.19
C GLY A 196 17.60 -0.84 -5.53
N VAL A 197 17.59 -2.12 -5.75
CA VAL A 197 18.26 -2.76 -6.90
C VAL A 197 17.79 -2.22 -8.26
N VAL A 198 16.52 -1.87 -8.41
CA VAL A 198 15.99 -1.30 -9.67
C VAL A 198 16.53 0.11 -9.92
N ARG A 199 16.72 0.90 -8.86
CA ARG A 199 17.23 2.27 -8.93
C ARG A 199 18.75 2.32 -9.08
N ASP A 200 19.46 1.46 -8.31
CA ASP A 200 20.90 1.58 -8.09
C ASP A 200 21.75 0.67 -9.01
N ASN A 201 21.12 -0.26 -9.76
CA ASN A 201 21.79 -1.10 -10.74
C ASN A 201 21.38 -0.69 -12.17
N PRO A 202 22.26 0.03 -12.92
CA PRO A 202 21.92 0.52 -14.27
C PRO A 202 21.63 -0.59 -15.29
N GLU A 203 22.27 -1.75 -15.20
CA GLU A 203 22.07 -2.86 -16.14
C GLU A 203 20.68 -3.48 -15.93
N LEU A 204 20.30 -3.69 -14.66
CA LEU A 204 18.98 -4.20 -14.32
C LEU A 204 17.89 -3.19 -14.67
N ASN A 205 18.13 -1.89 -14.40
CA ASN A 205 17.22 -0.81 -14.78
C ASN A 205 16.96 -0.82 -16.29
N GLN A 206 18.03 -0.88 -17.11
CA GLN A 206 17.91 -0.94 -18.57
C GLN A 206 17.19 -2.21 -19.03
N THR A 207 17.43 -3.34 -18.37
CA THR A 207 16.72 -4.60 -18.70
C THR A 207 15.23 -4.46 -18.48
N PHE A 208 14.80 -3.92 -17.35
CA PHE A 208 13.37 -3.69 -17.10
C PHE A 208 12.78 -2.60 -17.99
N ALA A 209 13.55 -1.55 -18.29
CA ALA A 209 13.14 -0.50 -19.22
C ALA A 209 12.88 -1.05 -20.63
N ALA A 210 13.76 -1.93 -21.12
CA ALA A 210 13.61 -2.57 -22.42
C ALA A 210 12.39 -3.51 -22.51
N MET A 211 11.95 -4.05 -21.36
CA MET A 211 10.74 -4.90 -21.27
C MET A 211 9.47 -4.09 -21.00
N THR A 212 9.57 -2.77 -20.86
CA THR A 212 8.45 -1.89 -20.56
C THR A 212 8.06 -1.12 -21.82
N ALA A 213 6.79 -1.18 -22.24
CA ALA A 213 6.33 -0.54 -23.47
C ALA A 213 6.59 0.98 -23.50
N LEU A 214 6.54 1.66 -22.33
CA LEU A 214 6.88 3.08 -22.21
C LEU A 214 8.39 3.35 -22.17
N GLY A 215 9.25 2.34 -22.34
CA GLY A 215 10.70 2.46 -22.52
C GLY A 215 11.49 2.86 -21.28
N ARG A 216 10.89 2.81 -20.10
CA ARG A 216 11.55 3.10 -18.81
C ARG A 216 10.96 2.29 -17.68
N VAL A 217 11.71 2.17 -16.59
CA VAL A 217 11.15 1.74 -15.31
C VAL A 217 10.24 2.84 -14.73
N GLY A 218 9.34 2.47 -13.83
CA GLY A 218 8.45 3.41 -13.18
C GLY A 218 9.16 4.21 -12.07
N LEU A 219 8.59 5.35 -11.74
CA LEU A 219 8.94 6.17 -10.59
C LEU A 219 7.81 6.10 -9.55
N PRO A 220 8.07 6.44 -8.28
CA PRO A 220 7.00 6.55 -7.29
C PRO A 220 5.85 7.47 -7.75
N ASP A 221 6.16 8.52 -8.52
CA ASP A 221 5.18 9.46 -9.08
C ASP A 221 4.28 8.85 -10.17
N ASP A 222 4.59 7.68 -10.68
CA ASP A 222 3.69 6.94 -11.57
C ASP A 222 2.62 6.15 -10.78
N ILE A 223 2.87 5.87 -9.49
CA ILE A 223 2.03 5.01 -8.67
C ILE A 223 1.17 5.81 -7.67
N GLY A 224 1.76 6.72 -6.91
CA GLY A 224 1.04 7.46 -5.87
C GLY A 224 -0.14 8.28 -6.39
N PRO A 225 0.02 9.08 -7.46
CA PRO A 225 -1.10 9.81 -8.06
C PRO A 225 -2.21 8.89 -8.60
N MET A 226 -1.85 7.72 -9.14
CA MET A 226 -2.83 6.74 -9.60
C MET A 226 -3.65 6.18 -8.44
N ILE A 227 -3.01 5.82 -7.32
CA ILE A 227 -3.70 5.37 -6.11
C ILE A 227 -4.61 6.49 -5.58
N ALA A 228 -4.13 7.72 -5.48
CA ALA A 228 -4.92 8.87 -5.05
C ALA A 228 -6.14 9.10 -5.95
N SER A 229 -5.98 8.95 -7.28
CA SER A 229 -7.07 9.00 -8.23
C SER A 229 -8.09 7.87 -7.99
N LEU A 230 -7.64 6.64 -7.76
CA LEU A 230 -8.51 5.49 -7.52
C LEU A 230 -9.34 5.65 -6.23
N LEU A 231 -8.85 6.39 -5.25
CA LEU A 231 -9.58 6.75 -4.03
C LEU A 231 -10.60 7.87 -4.25
N SER A 232 -10.60 8.57 -5.39
CA SER A 232 -11.49 9.69 -5.66
C SER A 232 -12.91 9.24 -6.04
N GLU A 233 -13.88 10.16 -5.93
CA GLU A 233 -15.27 9.91 -6.33
C GLU A 233 -15.43 9.62 -7.83
N ASN A 234 -14.48 10.06 -8.66
CA ASN A 234 -14.51 9.78 -10.10
C ASN A 234 -14.39 8.29 -10.41
N ASN A 235 -13.80 7.52 -9.51
CA ASN A 235 -13.62 6.08 -9.63
C ASN A 235 -14.57 5.26 -8.73
N ARG A 236 -15.72 5.84 -8.32
CA ARG A 236 -16.66 5.18 -7.38
C ARG A 236 -17.25 3.87 -7.88
N TRP A 237 -17.21 3.61 -9.19
CA TRP A 237 -17.72 2.37 -9.79
C TRP A 237 -16.64 1.33 -10.07
N VAL A 238 -15.37 1.64 -9.75
CA VAL A 238 -14.26 0.70 -9.86
C VAL A 238 -14.20 -0.13 -8.56
N ASN A 239 -14.53 -1.42 -8.66
CA ASN A 239 -14.58 -2.34 -7.52
C ASN A 239 -14.11 -3.74 -7.92
N ALA A 240 -13.46 -4.45 -7.03
CA ALA A 240 -12.95 -5.81 -7.23
C ALA A 240 -11.95 -5.94 -8.39
N GLN A 241 -11.26 -4.86 -8.77
CA GLN A 241 -10.33 -4.87 -9.89
C GLN A 241 -8.89 -5.05 -9.43
N ARG A 242 -8.12 -5.81 -10.21
CA ARG A 242 -6.66 -5.78 -10.22
C ARG A 242 -6.21 -4.84 -11.33
N ILE A 243 -5.61 -3.73 -10.95
CA ILE A 243 -5.17 -2.70 -11.87
C ILE A 243 -3.64 -2.72 -11.92
N GLU A 244 -3.10 -3.11 -13.07
CA GLU A 244 -1.65 -3.10 -13.28
C GLU A 244 -1.19 -1.69 -13.67
N VAL A 245 -0.18 -1.19 -12.96
CA VAL A 245 0.42 0.13 -13.18
C VAL A 245 1.91 -0.09 -13.42
N SER A 246 2.24 -0.52 -14.64
CA SER A 246 3.56 -1.03 -15.00
C SER A 246 4.21 -0.37 -16.22
N GLY A 247 3.53 0.63 -16.83
CA GLY A 247 3.98 1.19 -18.11
C GLY A 247 3.93 0.19 -19.26
N GLY A 248 3.16 -0.91 -19.12
CA GLY A 248 3.12 -1.99 -20.10
C GLY A 248 4.32 -2.93 -20.01
N GLN A 249 4.78 -3.24 -18.80
CA GLN A 249 5.88 -4.19 -18.62
C GLN A 249 5.47 -5.61 -19.05
N GLY A 250 6.23 -6.21 -19.97
CA GLY A 250 6.05 -7.59 -20.43
C GLY A 250 4.80 -7.83 -21.30
N ILE A 251 4.43 -6.87 -22.13
CA ILE A 251 3.44 -7.01 -23.20
C ILE A 251 4.12 -7.03 -24.55
#